data_16f7896a6e3fc78b5dae4ccc4a316b0e
#
_entry.id   16f7896a6e3fc78b5dae4ccc4a316b0e
#
_cell.length_a   1.000
_cell.length_b   1.000
_cell.length_c   1.000
_cell.angle_alpha   90.00
_cell.angle_beta   90.00
_cell.angle_gamma   90.00
#
_symmetry.space_group_name_H-M   'P 1'
#
loop_
_entity.id
_entity.type
_entity.pdbx_description
1 polymer ?
#
loop_
_entity_poly.entity_id
_entity_poly.type
_entity_poly.pdbx_seq_one_letter_code
_entity_poly.pdbx_strand_id
1 'polypeptide(L)'
;GVKVGTDGAMGSLTAALHEDYSNDPGNKGIIRCTAEELTDEVTRCHQANISTCIHAIGDRALDMTLDALEVAIKSKHWPGHLHRIEHAGYVLPRQLEKMKELNINISASIGFCYPIGDSHIAALGSDRLCGYYPMKSFRDHGIVAAGNSDGFGTSWPLTGIYGCVARK
;
A
#
# COMPACT_ATOMS: atom_id res chain seq x y z
N GLY A 1 6.46 14.08 -7.86
CA GLY A 1 6.13 13.78 -6.46
C GLY A 1 7.36 13.42 -5.64
N VAL A 2 7.24 13.51 -4.33
CA VAL A 2 8.29 13.09 -3.39
C VAL A 2 8.02 11.64 -2.97
N LYS A 3 9.05 10.79 -3.02
CA LYS A 3 8.96 9.39 -2.56
C LYS A 3 9.30 9.31 -1.07
N VAL A 4 8.40 8.69 -0.31
CA VAL A 4 8.54 8.43 1.13
C VAL A 4 8.35 6.93 1.38
N GLY A 5 8.98 6.37 2.39
CA GLY A 5 8.87 4.94 2.74
C GLY A 5 8.46 4.73 4.19
N THR A 6 7.37 3.98 4.40
CA THR A 6 6.80 3.72 5.72
C THR A 6 7.25 2.38 6.31
N ASP A 7 7.35 1.33 5.50
CA ASP A 7 7.71 -0.02 5.97
C ASP A 7 8.66 -0.75 5.01
N GLY A 8 8.79 -2.05 5.16
CA GLY A 8 9.62 -2.92 4.34
C GLY A 8 8.82 -3.66 3.26
N ALA A 9 9.09 -4.96 3.07
CA ALA A 9 8.49 -5.79 2.04
C ALA A 9 7.91 -7.09 2.61
N MET A 10 6.85 -7.62 1.94
CA MET A 10 6.19 -8.86 2.37
C MET A 10 7.13 -10.06 2.26
N GLY A 11 7.87 -10.19 1.16
CA GLY A 11 8.77 -11.32 0.93
C GLY A 11 9.96 -11.41 1.87
N SER A 12 10.36 -10.30 2.51
CA SER A 12 11.39 -10.27 3.55
C SER A 12 10.83 -10.24 4.98
N LEU A 13 9.52 -10.40 5.14
CA LEU A 13 8.79 -10.34 6.42
C LEU A 13 9.03 -9.03 7.19
N THR A 14 9.19 -7.93 6.45
CA THR A 14 9.44 -6.59 7.00
C THR A 14 8.34 -5.58 6.69
N ALA A 15 7.34 -5.94 5.89
CA ALA A 15 6.12 -5.15 5.77
C ALA A 15 5.42 -5.09 7.13
N ALA A 16 4.96 -3.92 7.56
CA ALA A 16 4.45 -3.73 8.91
C ALA A 16 2.98 -4.15 9.02
N LEU A 17 2.72 -5.21 9.76
CA LEU A 17 1.41 -5.80 9.99
C LEU A 17 0.90 -5.52 11.42
N HIS A 18 -0.42 -5.51 11.61
CA HIS A 18 -1.04 -5.50 12.94
C HIS A 18 -0.91 -6.85 13.64
N GLU A 19 -1.04 -7.92 12.88
CA GLU A 19 -0.89 -9.29 13.36
C GLU A 19 0.47 -9.88 12.95
N ASP A 20 0.89 -10.93 13.62
CA ASP A 20 2.11 -11.65 13.29
C ASP A 20 2.06 -12.23 11.87
N TYR A 21 3.21 -12.37 11.24
CA TYR A 21 3.33 -13.19 10.05
C TYR A 21 2.93 -14.65 10.34
N SER A 22 2.17 -15.28 9.45
CA SER A 22 1.70 -16.64 9.66
C SER A 22 2.82 -17.66 9.72
N ASN A 23 3.92 -17.42 9.01
CA ASN A 23 5.09 -18.27 8.96
C ASN A 23 6.25 -17.79 9.84
N ASP A 24 6.05 -16.74 10.65
CA ASP A 24 7.07 -16.19 11.57
C ASP A 24 6.37 -15.57 12.80
N PRO A 25 5.86 -16.40 13.74
CA PRO A 25 5.18 -15.93 14.95
C PRO A 25 6.05 -15.00 15.80
N GLY A 26 5.49 -13.88 16.25
CA GLY A 26 6.17 -12.83 16.99
C GLY A 26 6.74 -11.72 16.09
N ASN A 27 6.81 -11.93 14.79
CA ASN A 27 7.23 -10.92 13.82
C ASN A 27 6.02 -10.19 13.22
N LYS A 28 5.99 -8.87 13.34
CA LYS A 28 4.97 -7.97 12.74
C LYS A 28 5.57 -7.00 11.73
N GLY A 29 6.78 -7.26 11.27
CA GLY A 29 7.50 -6.35 10.38
C GLY A 29 7.99 -5.06 11.06
N ILE A 30 8.40 -4.10 10.26
CA ILE A 30 9.15 -2.93 10.70
C ILE A 30 8.51 -1.65 10.17
N ILE A 31 8.24 -0.69 11.03
CA ILE A 31 7.99 0.70 10.66
C ILE A 31 9.34 1.42 10.58
N ARG A 32 9.59 2.17 9.51
CA ARG A 32 10.90 2.79 9.18
C ARG A 32 11.04 4.24 9.63
N CYS A 33 9.93 4.87 10.02
CA CYS A 33 9.89 6.26 10.51
C CYS A 33 8.83 6.38 11.60
N THR A 34 8.89 7.42 12.40
CA THR A 34 7.81 7.70 13.35
C THR A 34 6.57 8.27 12.63
N ALA A 35 5.41 8.19 13.27
CA ALA A 35 4.19 8.80 12.74
C ALA A 35 4.31 10.33 12.60
N GLU A 36 5.06 10.96 13.50
CA GLU A 36 5.34 12.40 13.48
C GLU A 36 6.20 12.78 12.26
N GLU A 37 7.33 12.08 12.06
CA GLU A 37 8.21 12.31 10.91
C GLU A 37 7.47 12.16 9.58
N LEU A 38 6.65 11.11 9.44
CA LEU A 38 5.86 10.89 8.23
C LEU A 38 4.85 12.01 8.03
N THR A 39 4.12 12.39 9.08
CA THR A 39 3.10 13.45 9.03
C THR A 39 3.72 14.78 8.65
N ASP A 40 4.85 15.14 9.23
CA ASP A 40 5.57 16.38 8.92
C ASP A 40 6.03 16.42 7.46
N GLU A 41 6.63 15.33 6.97
CA GLU A 41 7.10 15.24 5.58
C GLU A 41 5.94 15.36 4.57
N VAL A 42 4.86 14.61 4.79
CA VAL A 42 3.69 14.63 3.91
C VAL A 42 2.99 15.99 3.95
N THR A 43 2.88 16.60 5.14
CA THR A 43 2.28 17.93 5.31
C THR A 43 3.10 19.01 4.62
N ARG A 44 4.43 19.01 4.76
CA ARG A 44 5.30 19.95 4.06
C ARG A 44 5.15 19.84 2.53
N CYS A 45 5.12 18.62 2.01
CA CYS A 45 4.89 18.39 0.59
C CYS A 45 3.54 18.93 0.13
N HIS A 46 2.47 18.60 0.86
CA HIS A 46 1.12 19.03 0.54
C HIS A 46 0.99 20.57 0.56
N GLN A 47 1.54 21.24 1.56
CA GLN A 47 1.54 22.69 1.67
C GLN A 47 2.29 23.38 0.50
N ALA A 48 3.32 22.71 -0.03
CA ALA A 48 4.06 23.15 -1.21
C ALA A 48 3.38 22.79 -2.55
N ASN A 49 2.19 22.20 -2.56
CA ASN A 49 1.50 21.63 -3.73
C ASN A 49 2.35 20.55 -4.46
N ILE A 50 3.03 19.72 -3.70
CA ILE A 50 3.79 18.59 -4.21
C ILE A 50 3.14 17.29 -3.73
N SER A 51 2.67 16.47 -4.67
CA SER A 51 2.11 15.16 -4.34
C SER A 51 3.18 14.20 -3.85
N THR A 52 2.83 13.37 -2.87
CA THR A 52 3.70 12.32 -2.34
C THR A 52 3.38 10.96 -2.96
N CYS A 53 4.41 10.13 -3.05
CA CYS A 53 4.33 8.72 -3.45
C CYS A 53 4.83 7.90 -2.27
N ILE A 54 3.92 7.35 -1.46
CA ILE A 54 4.27 6.76 -0.17
C ILE A 54 4.28 5.24 -0.29
N HIS A 55 5.43 4.62 -0.06
CA HIS A 55 5.56 3.18 0.03
C HIS A 55 4.91 2.70 1.34
N ALA A 56 3.88 1.86 1.23
CA ALA A 56 3.23 1.19 2.34
C ALA A 56 2.68 -0.16 1.88
N ILE A 57 3.16 -1.25 2.44
CA ILE A 57 2.79 -2.61 2.05
C ILE A 57 1.89 -3.27 3.09
N GLY A 58 2.24 -3.22 4.36
CA GLY A 58 1.46 -3.82 5.43
C GLY A 58 0.29 -2.94 5.89
N ASP A 59 -0.72 -3.57 6.48
CA ASP A 59 -1.92 -2.89 6.95
C ASP A 59 -1.64 -1.87 8.06
N ARG A 60 -0.67 -2.13 8.94
CA ARG A 60 -0.22 -1.16 9.95
C ARG A 60 0.49 0.04 9.35
N ALA A 61 1.32 -0.18 8.33
CA ALA A 61 1.95 0.92 7.58
C ALA A 61 0.92 1.74 6.81
N LEU A 62 -0.10 1.09 6.26
CA LEU A 62 -1.20 1.76 5.58
C LEU A 62 -2.01 2.65 6.51
N ASP A 63 -2.33 2.20 7.73
CA ASP A 63 -3.01 3.06 8.71
C ASP A 63 -2.19 4.32 9.00
N MET A 64 -0.91 4.16 9.34
CA MET A 64 -0.03 5.30 9.62
C MET A 64 0.09 6.26 8.42
N THR A 65 0.16 5.71 7.21
CA THR A 65 0.21 6.50 5.96
C THR A 65 -1.08 7.28 5.71
N LEU A 66 -2.23 6.64 5.92
CA LEU A 66 -3.54 7.28 5.74
C LEU A 66 -3.80 8.35 6.80
N ASP A 67 -3.34 8.14 8.04
CA ASP A 67 -3.43 9.16 9.10
C ASP A 67 -2.59 10.39 8.76
N ALA A 68 -1.36 10.21 8.29
CA ALA A 68 -0.49 11.31 7.86
C ALA A 68 -1.07 12.09 6.66
N LEU A 69 -1.62 11.37 5.67
CA LEU A 69 -2.29 11.98 4.52
C LEU A 69 -3.54 12.76 4.93
N GLU A 70 -4.33 12.24 5.87
CA GLU A 70 -5.51 12.94 6.39
C GLU A 70 -5.15 14.26 7.05
N VAL A 71 -4.12 14.29 7.90
CA VAL A 71 -3.63 15.52 8.54
C VAL A 71 -3.16 16.52 7.48
N ALA A 72 -2.37 16.06 6.52
CA ALA A 72 -1.85 16.92 5.45
C ALA A 72 -2.98 17.54 4.61
N ILE A 73 -3.93 16.73 4.16
CA ILE A 73 -5.04 17.16 3.30
C ILE A 73 -5.96 18.15 4.06
N LYS A 74 -6.19 17.92 5.36
CA LYS A 74 -6.96 18.85 6.20
C LYS A 74 -6.22 20.16 6.49
N SER A 75 -4.88 20.17 6.42
CA SER A 75 -4.08 21.37 6.71
C SER A 75 -4.18 22.47 5.65
N LYS A 76 -4.52 22.11 4.40
CA LYS A 76 -4.63 23.03 3.27
C LYS A 76 -5.59 22.48 2.22
N HIS A 77 -6.50 23.30 1.74
CA HIS A 77 -7.36 22.93 0.62
C HIS A 77 -6.57 22.87 -0.70
N TRP A 78 -6.37 21.68 -1.23
CA TRP A 78 -5.75 21.43 -2.53
C TRP A 78 -6.43 20.24 -3.22
N PRO A 79 -7.58 20.44 -3.88
CA PRO A 79 -8.39 19.37 -4.44
C PRO A 79 -7.73 18.67 -5.65
N GLY A 80 -6.74 19.28 -6.26
CA GLY A 80 -5.97 18.71 -7.38
C GLY A 80 -4.76 17.87 -6.96
N HIS A 81 -4.63 17.49 -5.68
CA HIS A 81 -3.53 16.62 -5.27
C HIS A 81 -3.62 15.24 -5.93
N LEU A 82 -2.45 14.67 -6.21
CA LEU A 82 -2.30 13.32 -6.74
C LEU A 82 -1.45 12.47 -5.78
N HIS A 83 -1.72 12.60 -4.48
CA HIS A 83 -1.10 11.72 -3.50
C HIS A 83 -1.42 10.28 -3.83
N ARG A 84 -0.44 9.41 -3.73
CA ARG A 84 -0.64 8.00 -3.98
C ARG A 84 0.13 7.12 -3.02
N ILE A 85 -0.42 5.94 -2.79
CA ILE A 85 0.25 4.87 -2.07
C ILE A 85 0.84 3.90 -3.09
N GLU A 86 2.13 3.61 -2.94
CA GLU A 86 2.83 2.58 -3.70
C GLU A 86 2.63 1.24 -3.00
N HIS A 87 2.41 0.22 -3.78
CA HIS A 87 2.15 -1.16 -3.41
C HIS A 87 0.74 -1.39 -2.86
N ALA A 88 0.39 -0.88 -1.68
CA ALA A 88 -0.85 -1.23 -0.98
C ALA A 88 -1.04 -2.76 -0.96
N GLY A 89 -0.04 -3.46 -0.39
CA GLY A 89 0.10 -4.91 -0.54
C GLY A 89 -0.90 -5.73 0.24
N TYR A 90 -1.24 -5.31 1.46
CA TYR A 90 -2.28 -5.92 2.28
C TYR A 90 -3.19 -4.85 2.87
N VAL A 91 -4.44 -4.80 2.41
CA VAL A 91 -5.39 -3.72 2.65
C VAL A 91 -6.62 -4.25 3.39
N LEU A 92 -6.99 -3.59 4.48
CA LEU A 92 -8.19 -3.88 5.25
C LEU A 92 -9.41 -3.11 4.71
N PRO A 93 -10.64 -3.61 4.89
CA PRO A 93 -11.85 -2.94 4.39
C PRO A 93 -11.98 -1.48 4.85
N ARG A 94 -11.69 -1.18 6.12
CA ARG A 94 -11.75 0.20 6.66
C ARG A 94 -10.77 1.17 5.96
N GLN A 95 -9.65 0.64 5.47
CA GLN A 95 -8.65 1.44 4.76
C GLN A 95 -9.12 1.81 3.36
N LEU A 96 -9.92 0.97 2.70
CA LEU A 96 -10.54 1.28 1.42
C LEU A 96 -11.47 2.50 1.54
N GLU A 97 -12.29 2.55 2.59
CA GLU A 97 -13.16 3.69 2.84
C GLU A 97 -12.36 4.98 3.02
N LYS A 98 -11.31 4.91 3.84
CA LYS A 98 -10.44 6.07 4.09
C LYS A 98 -9.66 6.52 2.85
N MET A 99 -9.16 5.58 2.02
CA MET A 99 -8.52 5.89 0.74
C MET A 99 -9.47 6.64 -0.21
N LYS A 100 -10.72 6.20 -0.28
CA LYS A 100 -11.77 6.85 -1.08
C LYS A 100 -12.08 8.25 -0.56
N GLU A 101 -12.32 8.39 0.76
CA GLU A 101 -12.64 9.67 1.40
C GLU A 101 -11.54 10.72 1.15
N LEU A 102 -10.28 10.31 1.24
CA LEU A 102 -9.12 11.16 1.03
C LEU A 102 -8.71 11.31 -0.45
N ASN A 103 -9.43 10.71 -1.39
CA ASN A 103 -9.11 10.71 -2.82
C ASN A 103 -7.67 10.26 -3.11
N ILE A 104 -7.24 9.16 -2.51
CA ILE A 104 -5.88 8.62 -2.67
C ILE A 104 -5.81 7.67 -3.86
N ASN A 105 -4.82 7.87 -4.71
CA ASN A 105 -4.51 6.97 -5.82
C ASN A 105 -3.64 5.80 -5.34
N ILE A 106 -3.73 4.67 -6.01
CA ILE A 106 -2.94 3.46 -5.71
C ILE A 106 -2.08 3.08 -6.91
N SER A 107 -0.82 2.74 -6.64
CA SER A 107 0.09 2.12 -7.60
C SER A 107 0.43 0.71 -7.08
N ALA A 108 -0.43 -0.25 -7.40
CA ALA A 108 -0.38 -1.60 -6.86
C ALA A 108 0.66 -2.47 -7.58
N SER A 109 1.57 -3.10 -6.83
CA SER A 109 2.63 -3.95 -7.41
C SER A 109 2.11 -5.35 -7.76
N ILE A 110 1.11 -5.42 -8.63
CA ILE A 110 0.49 -6.67 -9.08
C ILE A 110 1.47 -7.61 -9.80
N GLY A 111 2.59 -7.07 -10.29
CA GLY A 111 3.68 -7.86 -10.86
C GLY A 111 4.27 -8.89 -9.91
N PHE A 112 4.07 -8.73 -8.60
CA PHE A 112 4.53 -9.69 -7.58
C PHE A 112 3.59 -10.90 -7.42
N CYS A 113 2.32 -10.78 -7.81
CA CYS A 113 1.31 -11.81 -7.53
C CYS A 113 1.66 -13.18 -8.11
N TYR A 114 2.28 -13.24 -9.30
CA TYR A 114 2.62 -14.51 -9.94
C TYR A 114 4.01 -15.03 -9.52
N PRO A 115 5.12 -14.25 -9.64
CA PRO A 115 6.45 -14.80 -9.40
C PRO A 115 6.76 -15.11 -7.94
N ILE A 116 6.20 -14.37 -7.00
CA ILE A 116 6.46 -14.51 -5.56
C ILE A 116 5.19 -14.64 -4.72
N GLY A 117 4.05 -14.90 -5.36
CA GLY A 117 2.75 -15.02 -4.69
C GLY A 117 2.74 -16.09 -3.60
N ASP A 118 3.34 -17.25 -3.84
CA ASP A 118 3.39 -18.35 -2.87
C ASP A 118 4.09 -17.94 -1.56
N SER A 119 5.17 -17.16 -1.64
CA SER A 119 5.85 -16.65 -0.44
C SER A 119 5.01 -15.64 0.32
N HIS A 120 4.23 -14.81 -0.38
CA HIS A 120 3.31 -13.85 0.23
C HIS A 120 2.10 -14.56 0.85
N ILE A 121 1.61 -15.64 0.23
CA ILE A 121 0.56 -16.49 0.80
C ILE A 121 1.05 -17.13 2.11
N ALA A 122 2.27 -17.68 2.11
CA ALA A 122 2.86 -18.25 3.32
C ALA A 122 3.02 -17.20 4.43
N ALA A 123 3.40 -15.98 4.07
CA ALA A 123 3.59 -14.87 5.00
C ALA A 123 2.28 -14.38 5.63
N LEU A 124 1.22 -14.22 4.83
CA LEU A 124 -0.07 -13.73 5.29
C LEU A 124 -0.96 -14.83 5.89
N GLY A 125 -0.87 -16.05 5.37
CA GLY A 125 -1.84 -17.11 5.64
C GLY A 125 -3.11 -16.97 4.80
N SER A 126 -3.84 -18.09 4.65
CA SER A 126 -5.03 -18.18 3.78
C SER A 126 -6.13 -17.17 4.13
N ASP A 127 -6.33 -16.90 5.40
CA ASP A 127 -7.46 -16.12 5.91
C ASP A 127 -7.33 -14.62 5.61
N ARG A 128 -6.12 -14.15 5.33
CA ARG A 128 -5.82 -12.74 5.03
C ARG A 128 -5.70 -12.42 3.54
N LEU A 129 -5.80 -13.42 2.66
CA LEU A 129 -5.59 -13.24 1.21
C LEU A 129 -6.62 -12.33 0.52
N CYS A 130 -7.79 -12.13 1.10
CA CYS A 130 -8.80 -11.22 0.55
C CYS A 130 -8.31 -9.76 0.49
N GLY A 131 -7.39 -9.37 1.38
CA GLY A 131 -6.77 -8.05 1.41
C GLY A 131 -5.48 -7.93 0.58
N TYR A 132 -4.98 -9.03 0.01
CA TYR A 132 -3.73 -9.03 -0.75
C TYR A 132 -3.93 -8.48 -2.16
N TYR A 133 -3.35 -7.31 -2.47
CA TYR A 133 -3.51 -6.55 -3.71
C TYR A 133 -4.97 -6.57 -4.21
N PRO A 134 -5.95 -5.98 -3.49
CA PRO A 134 -7.37 -6.17 -3.74
C PRO A 134 -7.88 -5.26 -4.86
N MET A 135 -7.42 -5.48 -6.11
CA MET A 135 -7.71 -4.63 -7.28
C MET A 135 -9.20 -4.51 -7.56
N LYS A 136 -9.97 -5.59 -7.34
CA LYS A 136 -11.43 -5.55 -7.46
C LYS A 136 -12.04 -4.60 -6.42
N SER A 137 -11.59 -4.67 -5.17
CA SER A 137 -12.09 -3.80 -4.09
C SER A 137 -11.76 -2.33 -4.35
N PHE A 138 -10.56 -2.00 -4.85
CA PHE A 138 -10.25 -0.63 -5.26
C PHE A 138 -11.25 -0.11 -6.30
N ARG A 139 -11.49 -0.88 -7.35
CA ARG A 139 -12.46 -0.53 -8.39
C ARG A 139 -13.88 -0.35 -7.82
N ASP A 140 -14.33 -1.29 -7.01
CA ASP A 140 -15.70 -1.30 -6.47
C ASP A 140 -15.94 -0.12 -5.50
N HIS A 141 -14.88 0.41 -4.87
CA HIS A 141 -14.91 1.64 -4.05
C HIS A 141 -14.67 2.92 -4.86
N GLY A 142 -14.43 2.82 -6.16
CA GLY A 142 -14.12 3.98 -7.02
C GLY A 142 -12.73 4.58 -6.79
N ILE A 143 -11.81 3.80 -6.22
CA ILE A 143 -10.41 4.21 -6.01
C ILE A 143 -9.64 3.99 -7.31
N VAL A 144 -8.91 5.03 -7.76
CA VAL A 144 -8.05 4.92 -8.93
C VAL A 144 -6.82 4.09 -8.58
N ALA A 145 -6.72 2.90 -9.17
CA ALA A 145 -5.61 1.97 -8.94
C ALA A 145 -4.98 1.53 -10.27
N ALA A 146 -3.69 1.79 -10.42
CA ALA A 146 -2.88 1.29 -11.52
C ALA A 146 -2.03 0.11 -11.06
N GLY A 147 -1.86 -0.89 -11.93
CA GLY A 147 -0.95 -2.00 -11.69
C GLY A 147 0.47 -1.66 -12.15
N ASN A 148 1.48 -2.10 -11.39
CA ASN A 148 2.89 -1.97 -11.75
C ASN A 148 3.68 -3.27 -11.48
N SER A 149 4.91 -3.35 -11.99
CA SER A 149 5.83 -4.47 -11.74
C SER A 149 6.92 -4.14 -10.71
N ASP A 150 7.06 -2.88 -10.34
CA ASP A 150 8.15 -2.35 -9.51
C ASP A 150 9.56 -2.71 -10.05
N GLY A 151 9.66 -2.99 -11.35
CA GLY A 151 10.90 -3.38 -12.01
C GLY A 151 11.48 -4.75 -11.60
N PHE A 152 10.96 -5.34 -10.53
CA PHE A 152 11.48 -6.58 -9.94
C PHE A 152 10.59 -7.81 -10.19
N GLY A 153 9.26 -7.61 -10.23
CA GLY A 153 8.31 -8.72 -10.28
C GLY A 153 8.31 -9.43 -11.64
N THR A 154 8.15 -8.70 -12.71
CA THR A 154 8.17 -9.22 -14.09
C THR A 154 8.27 -8.09 -15.10
N SER A 155 9.02 -8.29 -16.16
CA SER A 155 9.05 -7.40 -17.33
C SER A 155 7.82 -7.58 -18.25
N TRP A 156 6.96 -8.55 -17.95
CA TRP A 156 5.78 -8.89 -18.75
C TRP A 156 4.50 -8.39 -18.05
N PRO A 157 3.91 -7.26 -18.49
CA PRO A 157 2.71 -6.70 -17.84
C PRO A 157 1.53 -7.68 -17.77
N LEU A 158 1.38 -8.54 -18.78
CA LEU A 158 0.32 -9.54 -18.82
C LEU A 158 0.42 -10.58 -17.70
N THR A 159 1.62 -10.86 -17.18
CA THR A 159 1.81 -11.77 -16.04
C THR A 159 1.21 -11.17 -14.77
N GLY A 160 1.37 -9.85 -14.56
CA GLY A 160 0.74 -9.16 -13.43
C GLY A 160 -0.79 -9.19 -13.53
N ILE A 161 -1.34 -8.94 -14.73
CA ILE A 161 -2.79 -9.04 -14.97
C ILE A 161 -3.26 -10.47 -14.72
N TYR A 162 -2.56 -11.46 -15.25
CA TYR A 162 -2.88 -12.88 -15.01
C TYR A 162 -2.89 -13.20 -13.51
N GLY A 163 -1.87 -12.79 -12.75
CA GLY A 163 -1.79 -13.00 -11.32
C GLY A 163 -2.97 -12.36 -10.55
N CYS A 164 -3.56 -11.27 -11.06
CA CYS A 164 -4.74 -10.66 -10.45
C CYS A 164 -6.06 -11.37 -10.76
N VAL A 165 -6.21 -11.91 -11.98
CA VAL A 165 -7.48 -12.52 -12.45
C VAL A 165 -7.56 -14.01 -12.19
N ALA A 166 -6.41 -14.72 -12.18
CA ALA A 166 -6.35 -16.17 -12.06
C ALA A 166 -6.12 -16.66 -10.61
N ARG A 167 -6.34 -15.82 -9.63
CA ARG A 167 -6.27 -16.23 -8.21
C ARG A 167 -7.29 -17.33 -7.94
N LYS A 168 -6.80 -18.44 -7.42
CA LYS A 168 -7.62 -19.55 -6.93
C LYS A 168 -7.71 -19.47 -5.41
#